data_5e97a62ccc9ff8017577a43e91ee4dd5
#
_entry.id   5e97a62ccc9ff8017577a43e91ee4dd5
#
_cell.length_a   1.000
_cell.length_b   1.000
_cell.length_c   1.000
_cell.angle_alpha   90.00
_cell.angle_beta   90.00
_cell.angle_gamma   90.00
#
_symmetry.space_group_name_H-M   'P 1'
#
loop_
_entity.id
_entity.type
_entity.pdbx_description
1 polymer ?
#
loop_
_entity_poly.entity_id
_entity_poly.type
_entity_poly.pdbx_seq_one_letter_code
_entity_poly.pdbx_strand_id
1 'polypeptide(L)'
;SIFRATPQWFISMDDQGLRQDALNAIENDISFVPDWGKNRIQSMIEGRPDWCISRQRTWGVPIPFFVHKDTNELHPRTPELIEEVAKLIEQEGIDGWYNREAKDFIGADAEHYNAVRDTLDVWFDSGTTHFAVLREREDLTDPADLYLEGSDQHRGWFQSSLLTSIAINKRAPYKGLLTHGFVVDEKGRKMSKSIGNVITPQDIIKDMGADGLRFWIASSDYRYEMTAGKEIFNRASDGYRRIRNTLRFLLANLNGFTPATDALPVDQLIALDQYILQRAAEVQKTIQQAYEDMNFHIVASSLTNFCINDLGGFYLDIIKDRQYTTKADSQARHSAQTALYHLVQAFVRWMAPILTFTAQEAWPLIPGQTEKYVFTTEWYDIPVASTANLISEADWQTMIAVKSAVNKQIEAARNAKLIGSNLSAKVELWANAELKTVLDQLNDELRFVLITSTVIVNAFDEAQGEATELEGLRVKVSAAEGEKCARCWHVLPDVNTHHEHPCLCSRCIINLPT
;
A
#
# COMPACT_ATOMS: atom_id res chain seq x y z
N SER A 1 -18.04 31.16 38.38
CA SER A 1 -17.07 30.09 38.66
C SER A 1 -16.34 30.45 39.96
N ILE A 2 -16.19 29.48 40.85
CA ILE A 2 -15.42 29.60 42.08
C ILE A 2 -14.10 28.87 41.88
N PHE A 3 -12.99 29.56 42.08
CA PHE A 3 -11.67 28.94 42.07
C PHE A 3 -11.31 28.49 43.48
N ARG A 4 -10.87 27.25 43.63
CA ARG A 4 -10.41 26.66 44.88
C ARG A 4 -9.02 26.08 44.69
N ALA A 5 -8.06 26.40 45.52
CA ALA A 5 -6.78 25.75 45.60
C ALA A 5 -6.94 24.40 46.33
N THR A 6 -6.42 23.35 45.75
CA THR A 6 -6.36 22.00 46.33
C THR A 6 -4.93 21.49 46.26
N PRO A 7 -4.44 20.73 47.27
CA PRO A 7 -3.17 20.02 47.16
C PRO A 7 -3.18 19.10 45.94
N GLN A 8 -2.05 19.01 45.24
CA GLN A 8 -1.91 18.17 44.03
C GLN A 8 -0.63 17.34 44.12
N TRP A 9 -0.66 16.20 43.42
CA TRP A 9 0.51 15.33 43.26
C TRP A 9 1.13 15.56 41.88
N PHE A 10 2.47 15.65 41.89
CA PHE A 10 3.25 15.91 40.69
C PHE A 10 4.35 14.89 40.51
N ILE A 11 4.65 14.56 39.27
CA ILE A 11 5.91 13.89 38.88
C ILE A 11 6.88 15.01 38.51
N SER A 12 8.00 15.11 39.23
CA SER A 12 9.05 16.07 38.91
C SER A 12 9.71 15.71 37.58
N MET A 13 9.89 16.71 36.73
CA MET A 13 10.57 16.52 35.45
C MET A 13 12.09 16.57 35.61
N ASP A 14 12.61 17.24 36.64
CA ASP A 14 14.04 17.49 36.76
C ASP A 14 14.69 16.65 37.87
N ASP A 15 13.93 16.28 38.92
CA ASP A 15 14.43 15.30 39.89
C ASP A 15 14.68 13.97 39.25
N GLN A 16 15.76 13.28 39.61
CA GLN A 16 16.20 12.02 39.03
C GLN A 16 16.45 12.04 37.50
N GLY A 17 16.50 13.24 36.87
CA GLY A 17 16.88 13.43 35.49
C GLY A 17 15.86 12.97 34.43
N LEU A 18 14.56 12.84 34.78
CA LEU A 18 13.51 12.37 33.88
C LEU A 18 13.46 13.11 32.54
N ARG A 19 13.54 14.45 32.56
CA ARG A 19 13.57 15.30 31.36
C ARG A 19 14.74 14.94 30.45
N GLN A 20 15.95 14.86 31.04
CA GLN A 20 17.16 14.61 30.26
C GLN A 20 17.17 13.20 29.66
N ASP A 21 16.73 12.21 30.43
CA ASP A 21 16.61 10.82 29.95
C ASP A 21 15.58 10.74 28.81
N ALA A 22 14.45 11.44 28.89
CA ALA A 22 13.44 11.51 27.84
C ALA A 22 13.97 12.17 26.56
N LEU A 23 14.70 13.28 26.69
CA LEU A 23 15.33 13.97 25.55
C LEU A 23 16.40 13.09 24.90
N ASN A 24 17.19 12.37 25.68
CA ASN A 24 18.18 11.42 25.15
C ASN A 24 17.51 10.28 24.36
N ALA A 25 16.40 9.74 24.87
CA ALA A 25 15.66 8.69 24.17
C ALA A 25 15.03 9.21 22.85
N ILE A 26 14.50 10.44 22.83
CA ILE A 26 13.98 11.08 21.61
C ILE A 26 15.09 11.23 20.57
N GLU A 27 16.30 11.60 21.00
CA GLU A 27 17.42 11.84 20.09
C GLU A 27 17.97 10.54 19.48
N ASN A 28 18.08 9.48 20.28
CA ASN A 28 18.91 8.32 19.93
C ASN A 28 18.13 7.00 19.70
N ASP A 29 16.93 6.86 20.30
CA ASP A 29 16.29 5.54 20.40
C ASP A 29 15.00 5.42 19.58
N ILE A 30 14.45 6.56 19.09
CA ILE A 30 13.14 6.60 18.45
C ILE A 30 13.26 7.05 17.00
N SER A 31 12.70 6.27 16.07
CA SER A 31 12.50 6.69 14.69
C SER A 31 11.18 7.45 14.54
N PHE A 32 11.15 8.51 13.73
CA PHE A 32 9.98 9.36 13.54
C PHE A 32 9.52 9.37 12.08
N VAL A 33 8.24 9.18 11.88
CA VAL A 33 7.58 9.29 10.56
C VAL A 33 6.36 10.21 10.71
N PRO A 34 6.41 11.42 10.13
CA PRO A 34 7.53 12.12 9.49
C PRO A 34 8.54 12.70 10.51
N ASP A 35 9.71 13.07 10.03
CA ASP A 35 10.84 13.57 10.85
C ASP A 35 10.49 14.79 11.71
N TRP A 36 9.56 15.65 11.28
CA TRP A 36 9.16 16.82 12.07
C TRP A 36 8.55 16.45 13.43
N GLY A 37 8.05 15.21 13.57
CA GLY A 37 7.51 14.69 14.84
C GLY A 37 8.55 14.72 15.96
N LYS A 38 9.84 14.49 15.65
CA LYS A 38 10.96 14.56 16.58
C LYS A 38 11.06 15.95 17.23
N ASN A 39 11.19 16.98 16.41
CA ASN A 39 11.33 18.35 16.90
C ASN A 39 10.12 18.78 17.73
N ARG A 40 8.94 18.32 17.36
CA ARG A 40 7.70 18.65 18.06
C ARG A 40 7.63 18.05 19.47
N ILE A 41 7.91 16.78 19.64
CA ILE A 41 7.89 16.13 20.95
C ILE A 41 9.07 16.63 21.82
N GLN A 42 10.24 16.84 21.21
CA GLN A 42 11.41 17.38 21.90
C GLN A 42 11.11 18.73 22.55
N SER A 43 10.62 19.71 21.79
CA SER A 43 10.29 21.04 22.32
C SER A 43 9.22 21.00 23.41
N MET A 44 8.29 20.06 23.31
CA MET A 44 7.26 19.86 24.35
C MET A 44 7.84 19.27 25.63
N ILE A 45 8.84 18.41 25.58
CA ILE A 45 9.52 17.87 26.76
C ILE A 45 10.47 18.90 27.36
N GLU A 46 11.22 19.66 26.55
CA GLU A 46 12.11 20.73 27.01
C GLU A 46 11.39 21.77 27.87
N GLY A 47 10.23 22.23 27.40
CA GLY A 47 9.44 23.26 28.07
C GLY A 47 8.38 22.73 29.05
N ARG A 48 8.34 21.41 29.32
CA ARG A 48 7.30 20.84 30.15
C ARG A 48 7.49 21.17 31.63
N PRO A 49 6.48 21.72 32.34
CA PRO A 49 6.49 21.80 33.79
C PRO A 49 6.32 20.42 34.42
N ASP A 50 6.51 20.33 35.74
CA ASP A 50 6.18 19.11 36.50
C ASP A 50 4.78 18.62 36.18
N TRP A 51 4.61 17.33 36.05
CA TRP A 51 3.37 16.72 35.60
C TRP A 51 2.41 16.49 36.77
N CYS A 52 1.34 17.31 36.86
CA CYS A 52 0.26 17.10 37.79
C CYS A 52 -0.56 15.85 37.44
N ILE A 53 -0.45 14.81 38.27
CA ILE A 53 -1.09 13.51 38.05
C ILE A 53 -2.35 13.27 38.88
N SER A 54 -2.67 14.11 39.84
CA SER A 54 -3.88 13.94 40.68
C SER A 54 -5.09 14.67 40.10
N ARG A 55 -6.26 14.03 40.26
CA ARG A 55 -7.56 14.59 39.87
C ARG A 55 -8.58 14.36 40.96
N GLN A 56 -9.39 15.38 41.23
CA GLN A 56 -10.50 15.33 42.19
C GLN A 56 -11.74 14.79 41.41
N ARG A 57 -11.76 13.48 41.19
CA ARG A 57 -12.83 12.77 40.48
C ARG A 57 -13.33 11.57 41.30
N THR A 58 -14.56 11.18 41.03
CA THR A 58 -15.18 10.01 41.68
C THR A 58 -14.97 8.73 40.87
N TRP A 59 -14.43 8.82 39.65
CA TRP A 59 -14.10 7.72 38.78
C TRP A 59 -12.65 7.85 38.30
N GLY A 60 -11.90 6.75 38.34
CA GLY A 60 -10.50 6.66 37.93
C GLY A 60 -9.71 5.73 38.84
N VAL A 61 -8.45 5.51 38.51
CA VAL A 61 -7.51 4.75 39.36
C VAL A 61 -7.16 5.59 40.60
N PRO A 62 -7.33 5.09 41.84
CA PRO A 62 -7.06 5.88 43.03
C PRO A 62 -5.56 6.07 43.26
N ILE A 63 -5.22 7.13 43.98
CA ILE A 63 -3.89 7.36 44.54
C ILE A 63 -3.92 6.88 46.00
N PRO A 64 -3.49 5.64 46.32
CA PRO A 64 -3.69 5.04 47.63
C PRO A 64 -2.61 5.47 48.63
N PHE A 65 -2.46 6.79 48.82
CA PHE A 65 -1.48 7.37 49.75
C PHE A 65 -2.12 7.74 51.06
N PHE A 66 -1.33 7.63 52.13
CA PHE A 66 -1.63 8.14 53.45
C PHE A 66 -0.61 9.22 53.78
N VAL A 67 -1.09 10.44 54.03
CA VAL A 67 -0.27 11.65 54.20
C VAL A 67 -0.38 12.17 55.62
N HIS A 68 0.76 12.44 56.26
CA HIS A 68 0.79 12.97 57.58
C HIS A 68 0.14 14.37 57.66
N LYS A 69 -0.70 14.58 58.67
CA LYS A 69 -1.56 15.79 58.77
C LYS A 69 -0.76 17.06 58.91
N ASP A 70 0.38 17.03 59.59
CA ASP A 70 1.20 18.22 59.92
C ASP A 70 2.40 18.39 58.98
N THR A 71 3.07 17.29 58.59
CA THR A 71 4.30 17.35 57.78
C THR A 71 4.07 17.16 56.28
N ASN A 72 2.90 16.65 55.88
CA ASN A 72 2.58 16.24 54.49
C ASN A 72 3.49 15.12 53.93
N GLU A 73 4.20 14.41 54.81
CA GLU A 73 5.02 13.27 54.40
C GLU A 73 4.17 12.02 54.18
N LEU A 74 4.60 11.15 53.26
CA LEU A 74 3.98 9.87 53.01
C LEU A 74 4.19 8.91 54.21
N HIS A 75 3.22 8.05 54.44
CA HIS A 75 3.35 6.99 55.43
C HIS A 75 4.57 6.08 55.13
N PRO A 76 5.40 5.71 56.11
CA PRO A 76 6.60 4.89 55.89
C PRO A 76 6.34 3.56 55.15
N ARG A 77 5.16 2.97 55.34
CA ARG A 77 4.72 1.75 54.65
C ARG A 77 4.01 2.00 53.29
N THR A 78 4.20 3.15 52.65
CA THR A 78 3.50 3.48 51.40
C THR A 78 3.64 2.38 50.33
N PRO A 79 4.81 1.78 50.06
CA PRO A 79 4.92 0.71 49.07
C PRO A 79 4.02 -0.49 49.38
N GLU A 80 4.04 -0.97 50.65
CA GLU A 80 3.20 -2.11 51.06
C GLU A 80 1.71 -1.76 51.02
N LEU A 81 1.34 -0.55 51.38
CA LEU A 81 -0.04 -0.08 51.37
C LEU A 81 -0.61 0.03 49.94
N ILE A 82 0.21 0.41 48.98
CA ILE A 82 -0.17 0.40 47.56
C ILE A 82 -0.56 -1.01 47.14
N GLU A 83 0.28 -2.03 47.50
CA GLU A 83 0.02 -3.43 47.19
C GLU A 83 -1.22 -3.98 47.92
N GLU A 84 -1.42 -3.59 49.17
CA GLU A 84 -2.63 -3.97 49.93
C GLU A 84 -3.90 -3.42 49.25
N VAL A 85 -3.90 -2.15 48.84
CA VAL A 85 -5.01 -1.52 48.15
C VAL A 85 -5.20 -2.12 46.74
N ALA A 86 -4.14 -2.43 46.00
CA ALA A 86 -4.22 -3.07 44.70
C ALA A 86 -4.94 -4.43 44.79
N LYS A 87 -4.53 -5.29 45.75
CA LYS A 87 -5.22 -6.57 46.00
C LYS A 87 -6.66 -6.44 46.42
N LEU A 88 -6.97 -5.41 47.21
CA LEU A 88 -8.32 -5.11 47.63
C LEU A 88 -9.20 -4.72 46.41
N ILE A 89 -8.66 -3.88 45.52
CA ILE A 89 -9.36 -3.47 44.29
C ILE A 89 -9.57 -4.65 43.34
N GLU A 90 -8.61 -5.56 43.26
CA GLU A 90 -8.74 -6.79 42.46
C GLU A 90 -9.91 -7.65 42.95
N GLN A 91 -10.16 -7.70 44.27
CA GLN A 91 -11.20 -8.53 44.88
C GLN A 91 -12.58 -7.86 44.91
N GLU A 92 -12.63 -6.58 45.21
CA GLU A 92 -13.86 -5.85 45.53
C GLU A 92 -14.17 -4.69 44.56
N GLY A 93 -13.28 -4.46 43.57
CA GLY A 93 -13.36 -3.27 42.74
C GLY A 93 -12.95 -1.99 43.50
N ILE A 94 -13.07 -0.84 42.81
CA ILE A 94 -12.66 0.47 43.34
C ILE A 94 -13.43 0.87 44.63
N ASP A 95 -14.65 0.37 44.80
CA ASP A 95 -15.48 0.61 45.96
C ASP A 95 -14.82 0.08 47.25
N GLY A 96 -14.01 -0.95 47.15
CA GLY A 96 -13.22 -1.48 48.25
C GLY A 96 -12.32 -0.39 48.90
N TRP A 97 -11.70 0.48 48.08
CA TRP A 97 -10.91 1.60 48.57
C TRP A 97 -11.78 2.71 49.15
N TYR A 98 -12.86 3.10 48.49
CA TYR A 98 -13.67 4.24 48.95
C TYR A 98 -14.54 3.93 50.16
N ASN A 99 -14.92 2.68 50.38
CA ASN A 99 -15.75 2.25 51.49
C ASN A 99 -14.96 2.01 52.80
N ARG A 100 -13.63 2.09 52.77
CA ARG A 100 -12.78 1.89 53.94
C ARG A 100 -12.18 3.21 54.44
N GLU A 101 -11.94 3.26 55.76
CA GLU A 101 -11.27 4.37 56.40
C GLU A 101 -9.77 4.11 56.57
N ALA A 102 -8.98 5.17 56.82
CA ALA A 102 -7.53 5.06 57.05
C ALA A 102 -7.17 4.01 58.13
N LYS A 103 -7.97 3.93 59.18
CA LYS A 103 -7.77 2.95 60.28
C LYS A 103 -7.79 1.50 59.84
N ASP A 104 -8.49 1.18 58.78
CA ASP A 104 -8.59 -0.21 58.26
C ASP A 104 -7.28 -0.68 57.62
N PHE A 105 -6.40 0.25 57.23
CA PHE A 105 -5.11 0.00 56.57
C PHE A 105 -3.92 0.24 57.52
N ILE A 106 -3.95 1.34 58.30
CA ILE A 106 -2.81 1.79 59.10
C ILE A 106 -3.10 1.80 60.61
N GLY A 107 -4.25 1.24 61.04
CA GLY A 107 -4.57 1.09 62.45
C GLY A 107 -4.50 2.37 63.27
N ALA A 108 -3.72 2.36 64.36
CA ALA A 108 -3.59 3.52 65.24
C ALA A 108 -2.95 4.76 64.58
N ASP A 109 -2.12 4.56 63.55
CA ASP A 109 -1.47 5.67 62.85
C ASP A 109 -2.47 6.57 62.11
N ALA A 110 -3.72 6.11 61.91
CA ALA A 110 -4.80 6.88 61.30
C ALA A 110 -5.10 8.20 62.07
N GLU A 111 -4.74 8.30 63.34
CA GLU A 111 -4.86 9.54 64.09
C GLU A 111 -3.98 10.66 63.49
N HIS A 112 -2.84 10.31 62.89
CA HIS A 112 -1.85 11.25 62.35
C HIS A 112 -1.88 11.37 60.81
N TYR A 113 -2.59 10.50 60.09
CA TYR A 113 -2.59 10.47 58.63
C TYR A 113 -3.98 10.61 58.04
N ASN A 114 -4.04 11.25 56.87
CA ASN A 114 -5.23 11.31 56.01
C ASN A 114 -5.04 10.41 54.79
N ALA A 115 -6.06 9.66 54.42
CA ALA A 115 -6.07 8.94 53.15
C ALA A 115 -6.32 9.93 51.99
N VAL A 116 -5.51 9.88 50.95
CA VAL A 116 -5.73 10.64 49.72
C VAL A 116 -6.88 9.98 48.96
N ARG A 117 -7.86 10.82 48.52
CA ARG A 117 -9.06 10.34 47.80
C ARG A 117 -9.07 10.78 46.33
N ASP A 118 -7.95 11.32 45.86
CA ASP A 118 -7.78 11.71 44.47
C ASP A 118 -7.59 10.47 43.58
N THR A 119 -7.90 10.64 42.29
CA THR A 119 -7.62 9.66 41.25
C THR A 119 -6.44 10.10 40.39
N LEU A 120 -5.80 9.16 39.70
CA LEU A 120 -4.79 9.47 38.70
C LEU A 120 -5.39 10.18 37.49
N ASP A 121 -4.58 10.99 36.84
CA ASP A 121 -4.86 11.51 35.50
C ASP A 121 -4.98 10.38 34.50
N VAL A 122 -6.02 10.38 33.70
CA VAL A 122 -6.26 9.35 32.67
C VAL A 122 -5.10 9.23 31.66
N TRP A 123 -4.30 10.30 31.48
CA TRP A 123 -3.10 10.23 30.66
C TRP A 123 -1.97 9.44 31.34
N PHE A 124 -1.97 9.36 32.67
CA PHE A 124 -1.08 8.46 33.39
C PHE A 124 -1.51 7.01 33.16
N ASP A 125 -2.81 6.71 33.29
CA ASP A 125 -3.33 5.36 33.09
C ASP A 125 -3.03 4.86 31.66
N SER A 126 -3.34 5.66 30.64
CA SER A 126 -3.03 5.33 29.24
C SER A 126 -1.53 5.31 28.96
N GLY A 127 -0.76 6.14 29.64
CA GLY A 127 0.69 6.20 29.52
C GLY A 127 1.39 4.90 29.96
N THR A 128 0.79 4.13 30.87
CA THR A 128 1.35 2.87 31.38
C THR A 128 1.01 1.64 30.54
N THR A 129 0.43 1.80 29.34
CA THR A 129 0.09 0.69 28.42
C THR A 129 1.28 -0.26 28.16
N HIS A 130 2.50 0.29 28.02
CA HIS A 130 3.72 -0.48 27.85
C HIS A 130 3.97 -1.44 29.01
N PHE A 131 3.60 -1.04 30.24
CA PHE A 131 3.76 -1.84 31.45
C PHE A 131 2.59 -2.81 31.65
N ALA A 132 1.35 -2.29 31.60
CA ALA A 132 0.15 -3.04 31.96
C ALA A 132 -0.36 -3.97 30.84
N VAL A 133 0.08 -3.79 29.59
CA VAL A 133 -0.39 -4.58 28.44
C VAL A 133 0.77 -5.23 27.70
N LEU A 134 1.74 -4.45 27.20
CA LEU A 134 2.78 -5.02 26.33
C LEU A 134 3.67 -6.03 27.08
N ARG A 135 4.05 -5.73 28.32
CA ARG A 135 4.88 -6.60 29.14
C ARG A 135 4.15 -7.86 29.61
N GLU A 136 2.84 -7.75 29.87
CA GLU A 136 2.03 -8.84 30.43
C GLU A 136 1.58 -9.85 29.38
N ARG A 137 1.71 -9.54 28.09
CA ARG A 137 1.27 -10.40 27.00
C ARG A 137 2.45 -10.99 26.24
N GLU A 138 2.55 -12.32 26.22
CA GLU A 138 3.62 -13.06 25.54
C GLU A 138 3.62 -12.87 24.01
N ASP A 139 2.47 -12.54 23.41
CA ASP A 139 2.30 -12.32 21.98
C ASP A 139 2.62 -10.88 21.54
N LEU A 140 3.02 -10.01 22.46
CA LEU A 140 3.38 -8.61 22.17
C LEU A 140 4.85 -8.33 22.51
N THR A 141 5.39 -7.25 21.93
CA THR A 141 6.76 -6.80 22.18
C THR A 141 6.79 -5.57 23.08
N ASP A 142 7.76 -5.51 24.00
CA ASP A 142 8.06 -4.34 24.82
C ASP A 142 9.57 -4.00 24.70
N PRO A 143 9.92 -2.83 24.10
CA PRO A 143 9.08 -1.74 23.63
C PRO A 143 8.27 -2.11 22.37
N ALA A 144 7.15 -1.39 22.15
CA ALA A 144 6.36 -1.52 20.93
C ALA A 144 7.20 -1.18 19.69
N ASP A 145 6.96 -1.87 18.56
CA ASP A 145 7.65 -1.55 17.32
C ASP A 145 7.18 -0.20 16.77
N LEU A 146 5.90 0.13 16.89
CA LEU A 146 5.32 1.37 16.37
C LEU A 146 4.16 1.87 17.24
N TYR A 147 4.18 3.17 17.60
CA TYR A 147 3.01 3.92 18.02
C TYR A 147 2.51 4.77 16.86
N LEU A 148 1.20 4.71 16.58
CA LEU A 148 0.56 5.39 15.46
C LEU A 148 -0.65 6.18 15.92
N GLU A 149 -0.61 7.52 15.82
CA GLU A 149 -1.72 8.41 16.17
C GLU A 149 -1.64 9.76 15.44
N GLY A 150 -2.63 10.62 15.68
CA GLY A 150 -2.66 11.97 15.18
C GLY A 150 -1.65 12.91 15.84
N SER A 151 -1.42 14.04 15.20
CA SER A 151 -0.43 15.04 15.65
C SER A 151 -0.72 15.69 17.00
N ASP A 152 -1.95 15.61 17.51
CA ASP A 152 -2.33 16.07 18.84
C ASP A 152 -1.76 15.20 19.95
N GLN A 153 -1.43 13.94 19.67
CA GLN A 153 -0.90 13.00 20.65
C GLN A 153 0.55 13.25 21.07
N HIS A 154 1.26 14.15 20.42
CA HIS A 154 2.54 14.66 20.93
C HIS A 154 2.39 15.34 22.31
N ARG A 155 1.21 15.91 22.60
CA ARG A 155 0.86 16.47 23.91
C ARG A 155 -0.05 15.53 24.72
N GLY A 156 -0.31 14.35 24.26
CA GLY A 156 -1.15 13.34 24.89
C GLY A 156 -0.40 12.04 25.11
N TRP A 157 -0.90 10.97 24.50
CA TRP A 157 -0.44 9.59 24.73
C TRP A 157 1.04 9.34 24.39
N PHE A 158 1.57 9.93 23.32
CA PHE A 158 2.99 9.80 22.99
C PHE A 158 3.88 10.30 24.12
N GLN A 159 3.54 11.45 24.68
CA GLN A 159 4.31 12.07 25.73
C GLN A 159 4.12 11.37 27.09
N SER A 160 2.89 11.00 27.46
CA SER A 160 2.62 10.32 28.73
C SER A 160 3.25 8.93 28.75
N SER A 161 3.18 8.16 27.66
CA SER A 161 3.84 6.86 27.54
C SER A 161 5.37 6.97 27.62
N LEU A 162 5.95 7.98 26.97
CA LEU A 162 7.40 8.21 27.04
C LEU A 162 7.84 8.48 28.48
N LEU A 163 7.18 9.42 29.16
CA LEU A 163 7.56 9.80 30.52
C LEU A 163 7.40 8.68 31.54
N THR A 164 6.30 7.93 31.48
CA THR A 164 6.08 6.79 32.38
C THR A 164 7.09 5.67 32.12
N SER A 165 7.42 5.38 30.86
CA SER A 165 8.40 4.35 30.54
C SER A 165 9.82 4.76 30.93
N ILE A 166 10.23 5.99 30.66
CA ILE A 166 11.54 6.51 31.10
C ILE A 166 11.66 6.46 32.64
N ALA A 167 10.60 6.86 33.36
CA ALA A 167 10.60 6.82 34.82
C ALA A 167 10.76 5.40 35.36
N ILE A 168 10.06 4.42 34.78
CA ILE A 168 10.00 3.03 35.27
C ILE A 168 11.15 2.20 34.69
N ASN A 169 11.39 2.27 33.37
CA ASN A 169 12.22 1.35 32.61
C ASN A 169 13.55 1.97 32.12
N LYS A 170 13.74 3.28 32.25
CA LYS A 170 14.88 4.03 31.72
C LYS A 170 15.06 3.88 30.20
N ARG A 171 13.98 3.60 29.47
CA ARG A 171 13.96 3.48 28.00
C ARG A 171 12.64 3.97 27.42
N ALA A 172 12.63 4.29 26.12
CA ALA A 172 11.40 4.60 25.40
C ALA A 172 10.44 3.40 25.32
N PRO A 173 9.10 3.62 25.32
CA PRO A 173 8.11 2.54 25.22
C PRO A 173 7.85 2.07 23.79
N TYR A 174 8.43 2.74 22.79
CA TYR A 174 8.28 2.49 21.36
C TYR A 174 9.60 2.74 20.63
N LYS A 175 9.83 1.97 19.55
CA LYS A 175 10.97 2.13 18.64
C LYS A 175 10.68 3.13 17.53
N GLY A 176 9.42 3.19 17.08
CA GLY A 176 8.95 4.08 16.03
C GLY A 176 7.71 4.85 16.44
N LEU A 177 7.59 6.08 15.94
CA LEU A 177 6.47 6.96 16.17
C LEU A 177 5.98 7.52 14.85
N LEU A 178 4.80 7.04 14.40
CA LEU A 178 4.16 7.53 13.20
C LEU A 178 3.06 8.52 13.56
N THR A 179 3.10 9.68 12.89
CA THR A 179 2.15 10.76 13.13
C THR A 179 1.39 11.08 11.85
N HIS A 180 0.06 11.07 11.93
CA HIS A 180 -0.79 11.49 10.81
C HIS A 180 -1.47 12.84 11.05
N GLY A 181 -1.85 13.51 9.95
CA GLY A 181 -2.67 14.70 9.95
C GLY A 181 -4.16 14.39 10.22
N PHE A 182 -4.97 15.45 10.30
CA PHE A 182 -6.42 15.32 10.42
C PHE A 182 -7.10 15.19 9.07
N VAL A 183 -8.28 14.57 9.08
CA VAL A 183 -9.19 14.64 7.93
C VAL A 183 -9.99 15.94 8.00
N VAL A 184 -9.94 16.71 6.91
CA VAL A 184 -10.60 18.01 6.76
C VAL A 184 -11.61 17.99 5.61
N ASP A 185 -12.56 18.93 5.62
CA ASP A 185 -13.48 19.09 4.49
C ASP A 185 -12.79 19.75 3.27
N GLU A 186 -13.50 19.88 2.14
CA GLU A 186 -12.99 20.49 0.90
C GLU A 186 -12.55 21.95 1.07
N LYS A 187 -12.91 22.60 2.17
CA LYS A 187 -12.50 23.97 2.53
C LYS A 187 -11.34 24.01 3.53
N GLY A 188 -10.74 22.85 3.84
CA GLY A 188 -9.65 22.73 4.81
C GLY A 188 -10.10 22.87 6.27
N ARG A 189 -11.39 22.72 6.59
CA ARG A 189 -11.89 22.87 7.95
C ARG A 189 -11.99 21.50 8.63
N LYS A 190 -11.59 21.46 9.89
CA LYS A 190 -11.75 20.26 10.73
C LYS A 190 -13.22 19.84 10.76
N MET A 191 -13.46 18.54 10.62
CA MET A 191 -14.81 17.98 10.71
C MET A 191 -15.33 18.06 12.14
N SER A 192 -16.54 18.57 12.30
CA SER A 192 -17.23 18.60 13.59
C SER A 192 -18.75 18.50 13.41
N LYS A 193 -19.41 17.91 14.42
CA LYS A 193 -20.88 17.82 14.45
C LYS A 193 -21.54 19.19 14.45
N SER A 194 -20.92 20.19 15.10
CA SER A 194 -21.44 21.56 15.20
C SER A 194 -21.44 22.30 13.85
N ILE A 195 -20.50 21.99 12.95
CA ILE A 195 -20.42 22.57 11.60
C ILE A 195 -21.28 21.77 10.62
N GLY A 196 -21.61 20.50 10.94
CA GLY A 196 -22.39 19.63 10.06
C GLY A 196 -21.63 19.11 8.83
N ASN A 197 -20.29 19.14 8.87
CA ASN A 197 -19.42 18.72 7.77
C ASN A 197 -18.79 17.33 7.99
N VAL A 198 -19.31 16.55 8.93
CA VAL A 198 -18.79 15.21 9.25
C VAL A 198 -19.20 14.24 8.14
N ILE A 199 -18.22 13.57 7.55
CA ILE A 199 -18.41 12.42 6.66
C ILE A 199 -18.05 11.18 7.48
N THR A 200 -18.98 10.23 7.60
CA THR A 200 -18.70 9.01 8.34
C THR A 200 -18.08 7.93 7.46
N PRO A 201 -17.19 7.06 7.98
CA PRO A 201 -16.67 5.95 7.21
C PRO A 201 -17.78 5.05 6.62
N GLN A 202 -18.89 4.89 7.33
CA GLN A 202 -20.04 4.10 6.89
C GLN A 202 -20.68 4.65 5.61
N ASP A 203 -20.75 5.97 5.46
CA ASP A 203 -21.28 6.62 4.25
C ASP A 203 -20.37 6.31 3.05
N ILE A 204 -19.06 6.40 3.24
CA ILE A 204 -18.08 6.10 2.19
C ILE A 204 -18.13 4.60 1.83
N ILE A 205 -18.15 3.71 2.83
CA ILE A 205 -18.18 2.25 2.63
C ILE A 205 -19.43 1.84 1.85
N LYS A 206 -20.57 2.49 2.09
CA LYS A 206 -21.81 2.20 1.37
C LYS A 206 -21.68 2.47 -0.13
N ASP A 207 -20.94 3.50 -0.52
CA ASP A 207 -20.80 3.93 -1.92
C ASP A 207 -19.66 3.22 -2.66
N MET A 208 -18.52 3.02 -2.00
CA MET A 208 -17.32 2.50 -2.67
C MET A 208 -16.69 1.27 -2.00
N GLY A 209 -17.32 0.72 -0.97
CA GLY A 209 -16.81 -0.43 -0.21
C GLY A 209 -15.66 -0.09 0.75
N ALA A 210 -15.35 -1.02 1.62
CA ALA A 210 -14.26 -0.84 2.60
C ALA A 210 -12.90 -0.67 1.92
N ASP A 211 -12.61 -1.44 0.86
CA ASP A 211 -11.35 -1.31 0.11
C ASP A 211 -11.24 0.02 -0.62
N GLY A 212 -12.35 0.59 -1.07
CA GLY A 212 -12.35 1.93 -1.66
C GLY A 212 -11.96 3.00 -0.64
N LEU A 213 -12.51 2.93 0.58
CA LEU A 213 -12.11 3.80 1.70
C LEU A 213 -10.63 3.63 2.04
N ARG A 214 -10.16 2.39 2.19
CA ARG A 214 -8.76 2.07 2.48
C ARG A 214 -7.82 2.60 1.39
N PHE A 215 -8.22 2.43 0.12
CA PHE A 215 -7.45 2.93 -1.02
C PHE A 215 -7.36 4.45 -1.06
N TRP A 216 -8.45 5.16 -0.73
CA TRP A 216 -8.41 6.62 -0.62
C TRP A 216 -7.40 7.07 0.45
N ILE A 217 -7.45 6.48 1.65
CA ILE A 217 -6.53 6.81 2.73
C ILE A 217 -5.08 6.52 2.31
N ALA A 218 -4.82 5.34 1.75
CA ALA A 218 -3.49 4.96 1.29
C ALA A 218 -2.98 5.82 0.12
N SER A 219 -3.88 6.33 -0.74
CA SER A 219 -3.51 7.22 -1.84
C SER A 219 -3.18 8.65 -1.41
N SER A 220 -3.53 9.01 -0.16
CA SER A 220 -3.26 10.32 0.40
C SER A 220 -1.93 10.34 1.14
N ASP A 221 -1.23 11.47 1.13
CA ASP A 221 -0.08 11.65 2.00
C ASP A 221 -0.56 11.99 3.42
N TYR A 222 -0.67 10.98 4.26
CA TYR A 222 -1.17 11.08 5.63
C TYR A 222 -0.32 11.96 6.55
N ARG A 223 0.90 12.31 6.16
CA ARG A 223 1.78 13.20 6.94
C ARG A 223 1.25 14.63 7.05
N TYR A 224 0.29 14.96 6.21
CA TYR A 224 -0.42 16.23 6.16
C TYR A 224 -1.93 16.04 6.39
N GLU A 225 -2.67 17.15 6.42
CA GLU A 225 -4.13 17.08 6.46
C GLU A 225 -4.69 16.44 5.18
N MET A 226 -5.59 15.47 5.35
CA MET A 226 -6.23 14.76 4.25
C MET A 226 -7.59 15.36 3.96
N THR A 227 -7.80 15.84 2.74
CA THR A 227 -9.09 16.39 2.34
C THR A 227 -10.07 15.27 1.99
N ALA A 228 -11.26 15.31 2.59
CA ALA A 228 -12.37 14.42 2.26
C ALA A 228 -13.45 15.19 1.49
N GLY A 229 -13.88 14.62 0.36
CA GLY A 229 -14.91 15.22 -0.49
C GLY A 229 -15.28 14.31 -1.65
N LYS A 230 -16.45 14.59 -2.25
CA LYS A 230 -17.05 13.71 -3.26
C LYS A 230 -16.16 13.48 -4.50
N GLU A 231 -15.51 14.53 -4.99
CA GLU A 231 -14.62 14.40 -6.15
C GLU A 231 -13.38 13.56 -5.84
N ILE A 232 -12.84 13.70 -4.64
CA ILE A 232 -11.67 12.94 -4.18
C ILE A 232 -12.02 11.47 -4.05
N PHE A 233 -13.18 11.15 -3.48
CA PHE A 233 -13.68 9.78 -3.40
C PHE A 233 -13.95 9.17 -4.77
N ASN A 234 -14.49 9.94 -5.72
CA ASN A 234 -14.69 9.48 -7.09
C ASN A 234 -13.35 9.09 -7.76
N ARG A 235 -12.31 9.92 -7.62
CA ARG A 235 -10.97 9.63 -8.16
C ARG A 235 -10.36 8.37 -7.53
N ALA A 236 -10.49 8.22 -6.22
CA ALA A 236 -10.02 7.02 -5.54
C ALA A 236 -10.80 5.77 -5.99
N SER A 237 -12.12 5.90 -6.15
CA SER A 237 -12.98 4.84 -6.68
C SER A 237 -12.60 4.43 -8.12
N ASP A 238 -12.24 5.39 -8.96
CA ASP A 238 -11.78 5.10 -10.33
C ASP A 238 -10.43 4.37 -10.33
N GLY A 239 -9.49 4.77 -9.48
CA GLY A 239 -8.22 4.05 -9.28
C GLY A 239 -8.44 2.62 -8.81
N TYR A 240 -9.23 2.42 -7.77
CA TYR A 240 -9.60 1.11 -7.27
C TYR A 240 -10.28 0.23 -8.34
N ARG A 241 -11.21 0.80 -9.11
CA ARG A 241 -11.91 0.09 -10.19
C ARG A 241 -10.95 -0.38 -11.28
N ARG A 242 -9.95 0.41 -11.63
CA ARG A 242 -8.89 0.02 -12.60
C ARG A 242 -8.08 -1.17 -12.08
N ILE A 243 -7.63 -1.12 -10.84
CA ILE A 243 -6.90 -2.22 -10.19
C ILE A 243 -7.75 -3.49 -10.21
N ARG A 244 -9.01 -3.42 -9.80
CA ARG A 244 -9.93 -4.56 -9.76
C ARG A 244 -10.21 -5.13 -11.15
N ASN A 245 -10.37 -4.29 -12.17
CA ASN A 245 -10.58 -4.74 -13.55
C ASN A 245 -9.33 -5.43 -14.12
N THR A 246 -8.14 -4.92 -13.83
CA THR A 246 -6.87 -5.56 -14.20
C THR A 246 -6.76 -6.94 -13.54
N LEU A 247 -7.02 -7.03 -12.25
CA LEU A 247 -7.02 -8.29 -11.51
C LEU A 247 -7.98 -9.32 -12.12
N ARG A 248 -9.21 -8.89 -12.46
CA ARG A 248 -10.19 -9.77 -13.14
C ARG A 248 -9.68 -10.26 -14.49
N PHE A 249 -9.01 -9.42 -15.26
CA PHE A 249 -8.42 -9.82 -16.54
C PHE A 249 -7.32 -10.87 -16.34
N LEU A 250 -6.42 -10.66 -15.38
CA LEU A 250 -5.35 -11.61 -15.07
C LEU A 250 -5.94 -12.97 -14.70
N LEU A 251 -6.89 -13.03 -13.79
CA LEU A 251 -7.53 -14.26 -13.33
C LEU A 251 -8.33 -14.95 -14.45
N ALA A 252 -9.11 -14.22 -15.23
CA ALA A 252 -9.93 -14.79 -16.29
C ALA A 252 -9.10 -15.47 -17.38
N ASN A 253 -7.90 -14.95 -17.68
CA ASN A 253 -7.01 -15.52 -18.68
C ASN A 253 -6.17 -16.71 -18.17
N LEU A 254 -6.27 -17.05 -16.89
CA LEU A 254 -5.71 -18.28 -16.31
C LEU A 254 -6.68 -19.45 -16.32
N ASN A 255 -7.87 -19.30 -16.91
CA ASN A 255 -8.83 -20.41 -17.02
C ASN A 255 -8.22 -21.57 -17.81
N GLY A 256 -8.25 -22.77 -17.21
CA GLY A 256 -7.66 -23.99 -17.79
C GLY A 256 -6.13 -24.08 -17.67
N PHE A 257 -5.47 -23.16 -17.01
CA PHE A 257 -4.02 -23.21 -16.75
C PHE A 257 -3.72 -23.96 -15.45
N THR A 258 -2.86 -24.95 -15.54
CA THR A 258 -2.37 -25.72 -14.39
C THR A 258 -0.87 -25.45 -14.20
N PRO A 259 -0.46 -24.69 -13.16
CA PRO A 259 0.93 -24.27 -13.01
C PRO A 259 1.94 -25.43 -13.03
N ALA A 260 1.58 -26.59 -12.47
CA ALA A 260 2.47 -27.73 -12.38
C ALA A 260 2.81 -28.38 -13.72
N THR A 261 1.95 -28.25 -14.74
CA THR A 261 2.11 -28.90 -16.06
C THR A 261 2.31 -27.92 -17.20
N ASP A 262 1.73 -26.73 -17.11
CA ASP A 262 1.62 -25.80 -18.22
C ASP A 262 2.59 -24.60 -18.11
N ALA A 263 3.13 -24.37 -16.88
CA ALA A 263 4.10 -23.28 -16.69
C ALA A 263 5.43 -23.60 -17.39
N LEU A 264 5.88 -22.63 -18.18
CA LEU A 264 7.17 -22.70 -18.86
C LEU A 264 8.28 -22.10 -17.99
N PRO A 265 9.52 -22.64 -18.11
CA PRO A 265 10.69 -21.95 -17.56
C PRO A 265 10.78 -20.52 -18.12
N VAL A 266 11.14 -19.56 -17.27
CA VAL A 266 11.10 -18.14 -17.64
C VAL A 266 12.00 -17.79 -18.84
N ASP A 267 13.14 -18.48 -19.00
CA ASP A 267 14.03 -18.31 -20.15
C ASP A 267 13.43 -18.84 -21.48
N GLN A 268 12.34 -19.59 -21.43
CA GLN A 268 11.63 -20.12 -22.61
C GLN A 268 10.38 -19.30 -22.95
N LEU A 269 10.07 -18.28 -22.17
CA LEU A 269 8.96 -17.37 -22.45
C LEU A 269 9.27 -16.51 -23.67
N ILE A 270 8.23 -16.05 -24.35
CA ILE A 270 8.35 -15.04 -25.41
C ILE A 270 8.89 -13.75 -24.82
N ALA A 271 9.73 -13.03 -25.55
CA ALA A 271 10.44 -11.85 -25.07
C ALA A 271 9.53 -10.80 -24.39
N LEU A 272 8.32 -10.59 -24.88
CA LEU A 272 7.33 -9.69 -24.26
C LEU A 272 6.90 -10.18 -22.87
N ASP A 273 6.77 -11.49 -22.68
CA ASP A 273 6.38 -12.08 -21.40
C ASP A 273 7.53 -12.03 -20.38
N GLN A 274 8.76 -12.21 -20.87
CA GLN A 274 9.97 -11.98 -20.04
C GLN A 274 10.07 -10.53 -19.59
N TYR A 275 9.84 -9.58 -20.50
CA TYR A 275 9.88 -8.15 -20.21
C TYR A 275 8.88 -7.76 -19.11
N ILE A 276 7.62 -8.20 -19.20
CA ILE A 276 6.63 -7.80 -18.20
C ILE A 276 6.93 -8.36 -16.81
N LEU A 277 7.55 -9.55 -16.72
CA LEU A 277 8.01 -10.11 -15.43
C LEU A 277 9.18 -9.32 -14.86
N GLN A 278 10.15 -8.93 -15.68
CA GLN A 278 11.23 -8.06 -15.27
C GLN A 278 10.68 -6.72 -14.75
N ARG A 279 9.77 -6.10 -15.51
CA ARG A 279 9.11 -4.86 -15.13
C ARG A 279 8.34 -4.99 -13.81
N ALA A 280 7.62 -6.09 -13.61
CA ALA A 280 6.93 -6.39 -12.37
C ALA A 280 7.89 -6.53 -11.18
N ALA A 281 9.05 -7.17 -11.37
CA ALA A 281 10.06 -7.29 -10.33
C ALA A 281 10.63 -5.92 -9.89
N GLU A 282 10.81 -4.98 -10.83
CA GLU A 282 11.22 -3.61 -10.53
C GLU A 282 10.15 -2.83 -9.77
N VAL A 283 8.90 -2.94 -10.22
CA VAL A 283 7.74 -2.35 -9.52
C VAL A 283 7.60 -2.92 -8.11
N GLN A 284 7.81 -4.23 -7.93
CA GLN A 284 7.79 -4.86 -6.61
C GLN A 284 8.84 -4.26 -5.67
N LYS A 285 10.07 -4.04 -6.11
CA LYS A 285 11.10 -3.39 -5.30
C LYS A 285 10.68 -2.00 -4.84
N THR A 286 10.08 -1.22 -5.75
CA THR A 286 9.55 0.12 -5.42
C THR A 286 8.43 0.03 -4.38
N ILE A 287 7.52 -0.93 -4.52
CA ILE A 287 6.41 -1.15 -3.59
C ILE A 287 6.92 -1.62 -2.22
N GLN A 288 7.87 -2.55 -2.19
CA GLN A 288 8.48 -3.03 -0.95
C GLN A 288 9.14 -1.89 -0.18
N GLN A 289 9.98 -1.10 -0.85
CA GLN A 289 10.61 0.06 -0.24
C GLN A 289 9.58 1.08 0.26
N ALA A 290 8.51 1.31 -0.51
CA ALA A 290 7.46 2.23 -0.10
C ALA A 290 6.68 1.73 1.14
N TYR A 291 6.49 0.43 1.31
CA TYR A 291 5.92 -0.13 2.54
C TYR A 291 6.88 0.00 3.72
N GLU A 292 8.18 -0.29 3.53
CA GLU A 292 9.21 -0.12 4.57
C GLU A 292 9.28 1.33 5.06
N ASP A 293 9.23 2.27 4.12
CA ASP A 293 9.27 3.71 4.42
C ASP A 293 7.90 4.27 4.85
N MET A 294 6.86 3.43 4.95
CA MET A 294 5.48 3.83 5.26
C MET A 294 4.92 4.89 4.29
N ASN A 295 5.37 4.89 3.04
CA ASN A 295 4.93 5.79 1.97
C ASN A 295 3.78 5.16 1.15
N PHE A 296 2.62 4.94 1.78
CA PHE A 296 1.51 4.19 1.19
C PHE A 296 0.95 4.81 -0.09
N HIS A 297 1.04 6.13 -0.26
CA HIS A 297 0.64 6.81 -1.49
C HIS A 297 1.52 6.44 -2.70
N ILE A 298 2.78 6.09 -2.47
CA ILE A 298 3.66 5.54 -3.51
C ILE A 298 3.23 4.13 -3.89
N VAL A 299 2.82 3.30 -2.92
CA VAL A 299 2.26 1.97 -3.21
C VAL A 299 1.01 2.09 -4.06
N ALA A 300 0.05 2.94 -3.66
CA ALA A 300 -1.21 3.15 -4.39
C ALA A 300 -0.97 3.67 -5.81
N SER A 301 -0.06 4.63 -5.98
CA SER A 301 0.31 5.17 -7.30
C SER A 301 1.05 4.14 -8.16
N SER A 302 1.97 3.35 -7.61
CA SER A 302 2.70 2.29 -8.31
C SER A 302 1.74 1.21 -8.82
N LEU A 303 0.81 0.73 -7.98
CA LEU A 303 -0.25 -0.20 -8.39
C LEU A 303 -1.09 0.36 -9.54
N THR A 304 -1.53 1.60 -9.41
CA THR A 304 -2.37 2.24 -10.43
C THR A 304 -1.63 2.43 -11.75
N ASN A 305 -0.39 2.93 -11.69
CA ASN A 305 0.44 3.17 -12.88
C ASN A 305 0.79 1.86 -13.59
N PHE A 306 1.14 0.82 -12.85
CA PHE A 306 1.39 -0.50 -13.43
C PHE A 306 0.15 -1.05 -14.16
N CYS A 307 -1.04 -0.91 -13.56
CA CYS A 307 -2.29 -1.30 -14.21
C CYS A 307 -2.60 -0.50 -15.48
N ILE A 308 -2.30 0.81 -15.49
CA ILE A 308 -2.66 1.69 -16.61
C ILE A 308 -1.64 1.59 -17.73
N ASN A 309 -0.37 1.76 -17.41
CA ASN A 309 0.69 1.95 -18.39
C ASN A 309 1.30 0.61 -18.84
N ASP A 310 1.77 -0.18 -17.88
CA ASP A 310 2.50 -1.42 -18.20
C ASP A 310 1.55 -2.55 -18.63
N LEU A 311 0.46 -2.75 -17.90
CA LEU A 311 -0.50 -3.80 -18.20
C LEU A 311 -1.56 -3.37 -19.22
N GLY A 312 -2.45 -2.45 -18.86
CA GLY A 312 -3.61 -2.08 -19.69
C GLY A 312 -3.23 -1.37 -20.98
N GLY A 313 -2.29 -0.43 -20.94
CA GLY A 313 -1.85 0.35 -22.09
C GLY A 313 -0.88 -0.37 -23.03
N PHE A 314 -0.28 -1.47 -22.57
CA PHE A 314 0.73 -2.17 -23.33
C PHE A 314 0.51 -3.70 -23.32
N TYR A 315 0.89 -4.39 -22.28
CA TYR A 315 1.02 -5.85 -22.27
C TYR A 315 -0.29 -6.60 -22.55
N LEU A 316 -1.34 -6.29 -21.79
CA LEU A 316 -2.60 -7.04 -21.86
C LEU A 316 -3.32 -6.87 -23.19
N ASP A 317 -3.16 -5.74 -23.86
CA ASP A 317 -3.75 -5.51 -25.19
C ASP A 317 -3.05 -6.34 -26.27
N ILE A 318 -1.74 -6.44 -26.20
CA ILE A 318 -0.92 -7.20 -27.14
C ILE A 318 -1.20 -8.71 -27.03
N ILE A 319 -1.27 -9.26 -25.82
CA ILE A 319 -1.43 -10.70 -25.63
C ILE A 319 -2.83 -11.22 -25.95
N LYS A 320 -3.83 -10.37 -26.15
CA LYS A 320 -5.21 -10.78 -26.50
C LYS A 320 -5.23 -11.73 -27.69
N ASP A 321 -4.43 -11.44 -28.71
CA ASP A 321 -4.35 -12.31 -29.88
C ASP A 321 -3.92 -13.73 -29.49
N ARG A 322 -2.82 -13.87 -28.75
CA ARG A 322 -2.32 -15.17 -28.28
C ARG A 322 -3.32 -15.89 -27.38
N GLN A 323 -3.95 -15.18 -26.47
CA GLN A 323 -4.91 -15.75 -25.51
C GLN A 323 -6.18 -16.29 -26.18
N TYR A 324 -6.65 -15.67 -27.26
CA TYR A 324 -7.93 -15.99 -27.85
C TYR A 324 -7.83 -16.75 -29.19
N THR A 325 -6.68 -16.74 -29.85
CA THR A 325 -6.55 -17.32 -31.19
C THR A 325 -5.58 -18.50 -31.30
N THR A 326 -4.75 -18.76 -30.29
CA THR A 326 -3.86 -19.92 -30.29
C THR A 326 -4.48 -21.13 -29.61
N LYS A 327 -3.94 -22.33 -29.83
CA LYS A 327 -4.34 -23.56 -29.15
C LYS A 327 -4.08 -23.47 -27.66
N ALA A 328 -4.89 -24.20 -26.87
CA ALA A 328 -4.75 -24.23 -25.42
C ALA A 328 -3.37 -24.71 -24.96
N ASP A 329 -2.79 -25.68 -25.67
CA ASP A 329 -1.49 -26.30 -25.40
C ASP A 329 -0.32 -25.68 -26.18
N SER A 330 -0.54 -24.53 -26.86
CA SER A 330 0.52 -23.86 -27.61
C SER A 330 1.53 -23.17 -26.70
N GLN A 331 2.80 -23.20 -27.10
CA GLN A 331 3.86 -22.48 -26.40
C GLN A 331 3.53 -20.97 -26.23
N ALA A 332 2.95 -20.34 -27.25
CA ALA A 332 2.60 -18.94 -27.22
C ALA A 332 1.54 -18.62 -26.16
N ARG A 333 0.56 -19.52 -25.97
CA ARG A 333 -0.47 -19.38 -24.94
C ARG A 333 0.09 -19.67 -23.55
N HIS A 334 0.83 -20.77 -23.39
CA HIS A 334 1.46 -21.12 -22.12
C HIS A 334 2.49 -20.06 -21.68
N SER A 335 3.23 -19.45 -22.60
CA SER A 335 4.13 -18.34 -22.29
C SER A 335 3.38 -17.17 -21.65
N ALA A 336 2.32 -16.68 -22.30
CA ALA A 336 1.53 -15.59 -21.75
C ALA A 336 0.82 -15.98 -20.44
N GLN A 337 0.26 -17.20 -20.33
CA GLN A 337 -0.39 -17.66 -19.10
C GLN A 337 0.60 -17.83 -17.94
N THR A 338 1.83 -18.28 -18.22
CA THR A 338 2.89 -18.34 -17.21
C THR A 338 3.21 -16.96 -16.68
N ALA A 339 3.37 -15.96 -17.56
CA ALA A 339 3.60 -14.59 -17.14
C ALA A 339 2.41 -14.03 -16.33
N LEU A 340 1.17 -14.25 -16.80
CA LEU A 340 -0.04 -13.84 -16.06
C LEU A 340 -0.13 -14.50 -14.67
N TYR A 341 0.26 -15.76 -14.55
CA TYR A 341 0.29 -16.48 -13.29
C TYR A 341 1.27 -15.84 -12.30
N HIS A 342 2.50 -15.57 -12.72
CA HIS A 342 3.48 -14.91 -11.87
C HIS A 342 3.06 -13.47 -11.52
N LEU A 343 2.47 -12.75 -12.47
CA LEU A 343 1.94 -11.41 -12.23
C LEU A 343 0.83 -11.41 -11.18
N VAL A 344 -0.16 -12.30 -11.26
CA VAL A 344 -1.27 -12.31 -10.30
C VAL A 344 -0.80 -12.73 -8.90
N GLN A 345 0.16 -13.66 -8.82
CA GLN A 345 0.78 -14.06 -7.56
C GLN A 345 1.43 -12.87 -6.82
N ALA A 346 2.18 -12.06 -7.55
CA ALA A 346 2.81 -10.87 -7.00
C ALA A 346 1.77 -9.76 -6.72
N PHE A 347 0.92 -9.47 -7.69
CA PHE A 347 -0.03 -8.36 -7.67
C PHE A 347 -1.03 -8.44 -6.50
N VAL A 348 -1.55 -9.63 -6.21
CA VAL A 348 -2.47 -9.84 -5.09
C VAL A 348 -1.77 -9.57 -3.75
N ARG A 349 -0.50 -9.97 -3.62
CA ARG A 349 0.30 -9.68 -2.42
C ARG A 349 0.64 -8.20 -2.28
N TRP A 350 0.97 -7.52 -3.38
CA TRP A 350 1.26 -6.08 -3.35
C TRP A 350 0.09 -5.28 -2.82
N MET A 351 -1.13 -5.64 -3.23
CA MET A 351 -2.33 -4.89 -2.86
C MET A 351 -2.94 -5.33 -1.52
N ALA A 352 -2.62 -6.51 -1.00
CA ALA A 352 -3.26 -7.10 0.17
C ALA A 352 -3.26 -6.20 1.43
N PRO A 353 -2.19 -5.49 1.79
CA PRO A 353 -2.20 -4.60 2.94
C PRO A 353 -3.18 -3.42 2.82
N ILE A 354 -3.50 -2.98 1.59
CA ILE A 354 -4.39 -1.84 1.32
C ILE A 354 -5.78 -2.33 0.89
N LEU A 355 -5.86 -3.13 -0.16
CA LEU A 355 -7.10 -3.68 -0.74
C LEU A 355 -7.37 -5.09 -0.19
N THR A 356 -7.48 -5.16 1.12
CA THR A 356 -7.47 -6.39 1.92
C THR A 356 -8.56 -7.38 1.52
N PHE A 357 -9.79 -6.91 1.37
CA PHE A 357 -10.93 -7.78 1.04
C PHE A 357 -10.87 -8.26 -0.41
N THR A 358 -10.54 -7.37 -1.33
CA THR A 358 -10.39 -7.70 -2.76
C THR A 358 -9.25 -8.71 -2.98
N ALA A 359 -8.13 -8.55 -2.28
CA ALA A 359 -7.00 -9.47 -2.35
C ALA A 359 -7.40 -10.86 -1.86
N GLN A 360 -8.07 -10.95 -0.72
CA GLN A 360 -8.53 -12.23 -0.17
C GLN A 360 -9.63 -12.88 -1.03
N GLU A 361 -10.53 -12.09 -1.63
CA GLU A 361 -11.55 -12.61 -2.55
C GLU A 361 -10.91 -13.22 -3.82
N ALA A 362 -9.84 -12.60 -4.32
CA ALA A 362 -9.11 -13.08 -5.49
C ALA A 362 -8.19 -14.28 -5.20
N TRP A 363 -7.66 -14.38 -3.99
CA TRP A 363 -6.64 -15.34 -3.61
C TRP A 363 -6.98 -16.81 -3.93
N PRO A 364 -8.15 -17.36 -3.55
CA PRO A 364 -8.52 -18.74 -3.85
C PRO A 364 -8.79 -19.01 -5.33
N LEU A 365 -8.90 -17.96 -6.16
CA LEU A 365 -9.13 -18.09 -7.60
C LEU A 365 -7.83 -18.24 -8.41
N ILE A 366 -6.69 -18.06 -7.78
CA ILE A 366 -5.39 -18.27 -8.43
C ILE A 366 -5.10 -19.77 -8.50
N PRO A 367 -4.81 -20.34 -9.68
CA PRO A 367 -4.55 -21.76 -9.79
C PRO A 367 -3.41 -22.25 -8.88
N GLY A 368 -3.60 -23.41 -8.26
CA GLY A 368 -2.55 -24.05 -7.44
C GLY A 368 -2.34 -23.46 -6.04
N GLN A 369 -3.24 -22.58 -5.55
CA GLN A 369 -3.15 -22.05 -4.19
C GLN A 369 -3.49 -23.12 -3.15
N THR A 370 -2.62 -23.28 -2.16
CA THR A 370 -2.79 -24.18 -1.01
C THR A 370 -3.05 -23.42 0.30
N GLU A 371 -2.51 -22.21 0.40
CA GLU A 371 -2.70 -21.35 1.57
C GLU A 371 -4.11 -20.75 1.60
N LYS A 372 -4.75 -20.79 2.77
CA LYS A 372 -6.11 -20.28 2.95
C LYS A 372 -6.21 -18.75 2.83
N TYR A 373 -5.19 -18.05 3.34
CA TYR A 373 -5.18 -16.60 3.40
C TYR A 373 -3.95 -16.01 2.73
N VAL A 374 -4.13 -14.96 1.94
CA VAL A 374 -3.01 -14.21 1.37
C VAL A 374 -2.12 -13.58 2.45
N PHE A 375 -2.71 -13.24 3.60
CA PHE A 375 -2.04 -12.54 4.71
C PHE A 375 -1.03 -13.40 5.47
N THR A 376 -1.06 -14.71 5.28
CA THR A 376 -0.10 -15.65 5.88
C THR A 376 1.02 -16.04 4.92
N THR A 377 1.11 -15.36 3.77
CA THR A 377 2.12 -15.61 2.75
C THR A 377 3.16 -14.49 2.73
N GLU A 378 4.37 -14.83 2.29
CA GLU A 378 5.46 -13.88 2.09
C GLU A 378 5.38 -13.20 0.72
N TRP A 379 6.27 -12.23 0.48
CA TRP A 379 6.46 -11.63 -0.83
C TRP A 379 6.74 -12.70 -1.89
N TYR A 380 6.12 -12.54 -3.04
CA TYR A 380 6.32 -13.48 -4.14
C TYR A 380 7.67 -13.22 -4.82
N ASP A 381 8.47 -14.26 -4.97
CA ASP A 381 9.71 -14.17 -5.74
C ASP A 381 9.37 -14.27 -7.23
N ILE A 382 9.38 -13.10 -7.92
CA ILE A 382 9.04 -13.03 -9.34
C ILE A 382 10.22 -13.57 -10.14
N PRO A 383 10.05 -14.65 -10.90
CA PRO A 383 11.13 -15.16 -11.71
C PRO A 383 11.45 -14.21 -12.87
N VAL A 384 12.73 -13.93 -13.07
CA VAL A 384 13.25 -13.08 -14.14
C VAL A 384 14.20 -13.91 -15.00
N ALA A 385 14.11 -13.78 -16.32
CA ALA A 385 14.99 -14.49 -17.24
C ALA A 385 16.45 -14.06 -17.08
N SER A 386 17.36 -14.95 -17.47
CA SER A 386 18.80 -14.66 -17.46
C SER A 386 19.14 -13.50 -18.40
N THR A 387 20.09 -12.65 -18.01
CA THR A 387 20.49 -11.45 -18.78
C THR A 387 20.98 -11.78 -20.21
N ALA A 388 21.42 -13.01 -20.46
CA ALA A 388 21.86 -13.46 -21.79
C ALA A 388 20.70 -13.60 -22.79
N ASN A 389 19.46 -13.77 -22.29
CA ASN A 389 18.28 -14.02 -23.12
C ASN A 389 17.29 -12.85 -23.14
N LEU A 390 17.57 -11.79 -22.36
CA LEU A 390 16.70 -10.64 -22.24
C LEU A 390 16.99 -9.58 -23.30
N ILE A 391 15.93 -9.05 -23.92
CA ILE A 391 15.98 -7.74 -24.57
C ILE A 391 16.13 -6.70 -23.47
N SER A 392 17.06 -5.77 -23.62
CA SER A 392 17.35 -4.77 -22.58
C SER A 392 16.13 -3.87 -22.32
N GLU A 393 16.03 -3.33 -21.11
CA GLU A 393 14.97 -2.36 -20.78
C GLU A 393 15.05 -1.12 -21.70
N ALA A 394 16.25 -0.64 -22.02
CA ALA A 394 16.45 0.49 -22.92
C ALA A 394 15.88 0.20 -24.33
N ASP A 395 16.08 -1.02 -24.83
CA ASP A 395 15.53 -1.46 -26.12
C ASP A 395 13.99 -1.55 -26.05
N TRP A 396 13.43 -2.06 -24.95
CA TRP A 396 11.97 -2.06 -24.77
C TRP A 396 11.38 -0.66 -24.67
N GLN A 397 12.04 0.29 -24.00
CA GLN A 397 11.60 1.69 -23.98
C GLN A 397 11.64 2.30 -25.39
N THR A 398 12.62 1.95 -26.19
CA THR A 398 12.71 2.33 -27.61
C THR A 398 11.54 1.73 -28.41
N MET A 399 11.24 0.44 -28.25
CA MET A 399 10.11 -0.22 -28.90
C MET A 399 8.75 0.40 -28.51
N ILE A 400 8.59 0.77 -27.25
CA ILE A 400 7.38 1.46 -26.74
C ILE A 400 7.26 2.85 -27.38
N ALA A 401 8.37 3.58 -27.52
CA ALA A 401 8.38 4.87 -28.20
C ALA A 401 8.01 4.73 -29.70
N VAL A 402 8.56 3.72 -30.38
CA VAL A 402 8.18 3.39 -31.76
C VAL A 402 6.69 3.05 -31.87
N LYS A 403 6.17 2.21 -30.96
CA LYS A 403 4.72 1.90 -30.91
C LYS A 403 3.88 3.15 -30.75
N SER A 404 4.29 4.10 -29.89
CA SER A 404 3.59 5.36 -29.72
C SER A 404 3.55 6.18 -31.02
N ALA A 405 4.70 6.29 -31.71
CA ALA A 405 4.79 6.99 -33.00
C ALA A 405 3.93 6.32 -34.09
N VAL A 406 3.94 4.99 -34.15
CA VAL A 406 3.11 4.20 -35.07
C VAL A 406 1.62 4.40 -34.77
N ASN A 407 1.22 4.36 -33.51
CA ASN A 407 -0.19 4.56 -33.11
C ASN A 407 -0.74 5.93 -33.57
N LYS A 408 0.07 7.01 -33.51
CA LYS A 408 -0.33 8.33 -34.02
C LYS A 408 -0.61 8.29 -35.54
N GLN A 409 0.24 7.59 -36.29
CA GLN A 409 0.04 7.44 -37.74
C GLN A 409 -1.15 6.53 -38.08
N ILE A 410 -1.37 5.48 -37.31
CA ILE A 410 -2.55 4.61 -37.43
C ILE A 410 -3.82 5.41 -37.15
N GLU A 411 -3.84 6.27 -36.14
CA GLU A 411 -4.98 7.11 -35.83
C GLU A 411 -5.26 8.11 -36.96
N ALA A 412 -4.23 8.74 -37.52
CA ALA A 412 -4.34 9.61 -38.67
C ALA A 412 -4.94 8.87 -39.89
N ALA A 413 -4.47 7.66 -40.17
CA ALA A 413 -4.98 6.80 -41.24
C ALA A 413 -6.45 6.39 -41.02
N ARG A 414 -6.86 6.13 -39.78
CA ARG A 414 -8.26 5.83 -39.43
C ARG A 414 -9.15 7.05 -39.63
N ASN A 415 -8.71 8.24 -39.20
CA ASN A 415 -9.43 9.49 -39.37
C ASN A 415 -9.60 9.84 -40.87
N ALA A 416 -8.58 9.54 -41.68
CA ALA A 416 -8.62 9.65 -43.13
C ALA A 416 -9.42 8.55 -43.84
N LYS A 417 -9.98 7.56 -43.08
CA LYS A 417 -10.71 6.38 -43.58
C LYS A 417 -9.89 5.49 -44.53
N LEU A 418 -8.58 5.50 -44.43
CA LEU A 418 -7.69 4.60 -45.16
C LEU A 418 -7.74 3.18 -44.62
N ILE A 419 -7.97 3.04 -43.32
CA ILE A 419 -8.12 1.77 -42.60
C ILE A 419 -9.32 1.83 -41.65
N GLY A 420 -9.93 0.68 -41.38
CA GLY A 420 -11.06 0.57 -40.44
C GLY A 420 -10.65 0.25 -39.00
N SER A 421 -9.53 -0.44 -38.80
CA SER A 421 -9.00 -0.83 -37.48
C SER A 421 -7.49 -0.99 -37.57
N ASN A 422 -6.83 -1.07 -36.40
CA ASN A 422 -5.39 -1.31 -36.33
C ASN A 422 -5.00 -2.64 -37.03
N LEU A 423 -5.82 -3.69 -36.83
CA LEU A 423 -5.62 -5.01 -37.46
C LEU A 423 -5.92 -5.05 -38.98
N SER A 424 -6.29 -3.94 -39.60
CA SER A 424 -6.36 -3.82 -41.05
C SER A 424 -5.22 -2.98 -41.63
N ALA A 425 -4.22 -2.66 -40.81
CA ALA A 425 -3.08 -1.85 -41.22
C ALA A 425 -1.89 -2.71 -41.66
N LYS A 426 -1.23 -2.27 -42.74
CA LYS A 426 0.17 -2.55 -43.08
C LYS A 426 0.99 -1.34 -42.69
N VAL A 427 2.04 -1.58 -41.90
CA VAL A 427 2.95 -0.53 -41.41
C VAL A 427 4.33 -0.77 -42.03
N GLU A 428 4.86 0.25 -42.67
CA GLU A 428 6.23 0.29 -43.18
C GLU A 428 7.02 1.31 -42.37
N LEU A 429 8.11 0.85 -41.77
CA LEU A 429 9.02 1.64 -40.94
C LEU A 429 10.32 1.86 -41.71
N TRP A 430 10.79 3.09 -41.77
CA TRP A 430 12.16 3.43 -42.21
C TRP A 430 12.90 3.90 -40.97
N ALA A 431 13.82 3.06 -40.53
CA ALA A 431 14.54 3.23 -39.27
C ALA A 431 16.04 3.39 -39.51
N ASN A 432 16.69 4.28 -38.77
CA ASN A 432 18.15 4.34 -38.74
C ASN A 432 18.77 3.01 -38.24
N ALA A 433 20.06 2.86 -38.36
CA ALA A 433 20.74 1.61 -38.04
C ALA A 433 20.54 1.15 -36.58
N GLU A 434 20.51 2.10 -35.65
CA GLU A 434 20.30 1.86 -34.23
C GLU A 434 18.88 1.34 -33.96
N LEU A 435 17.87 2.09 -34.37
CA LEU A 435 16.46 1.69 -34.23
C LEU A 435 16.15 0.37 -34.94
N LYS A 436 16.72 0.17 -36.14
CA LYS A 436 16.52 -1.08 -36.89
C LYS A 436 17.09 -2.28 -36.12
N THR A 437 18.27 -2.13 -35.52
CA THR A 437 18.87 -3.21 -34.70
C THR A 437 17.97 -3.57 -33.53
N VAL A 438 17.36 -2.58 -32.86
CA VAL A 438 16.41 -2.81 -31.76
C VAL A 438 15.15 -3.52 -32.24
N LEU A 439 14.53 -3.06 -33.33
CA LEU A 439 13.28 -3.62 -33.86
C LEU A 439 13.45 -5.03 -34.40
N ASP A 440 14.59 -5.33 -35.04
CA ASP A 440 14.87 -6.65 -35.59
C ASP A 440 14.97 -7.75 -34.50
N GLN A 441 15.20 -7.39 -33.23
CA GLN A 441 15.19 -8.36 -32.11
C GLN A 441 13.83 -9.05 -31.93
N LEU A 442 12.71 -8.39 -32.30
CA LEU A 442 11.37 -8.95 -32.18
C LEU A 442 10.96 -9.80 -33.38
N ASN A 443 11.63 -9.70 -34.52
CA ASN A 443 11.27 -10.43 -35.75
C ASN A 443 9.75 -10.33 -36.04
N ASP A 444 9.06 -11.47 -36.24
CA ASP A 444 7.61 -11.52 -36.53
C ASP A 444 6.73 -11.06 -35.33
N GLU A 445 7.25 -11.09 -34.11
CA GLU A 445 6.54 -10.59 -32.93
C GLU A 445 6.30 -9.08 -32.97
N LEU A 446 7.08 -8.32 -33.74
CA LEU A 446 6.92 -6.87 -33.85
C LEU A 446 5.51 -6.46 -34.33
N ARG A 447 4.90 -7.20 -35.28
CA ARG A 447 3.54 -6.92 -35.76
C ARG A 447 2.49 -7.11 -34.64
N PHE A 448 2.69 -8.04 -33.72
CA PHE A 448 1.81 -8.24 -32.57
C PHE A 448 2.02 -7.13 -31.54
N VAL A 449 3.25 -6.74 -31.27
CA VAL A 449 3.56 -5.60 -30.39
C VAL A 449 2.93 -4.33 -30.92
N LEU A 450 2.96 -4.08 -32.23
CA LEU A 450 2.31 -2.92 -32.86
C LEU A 450 0.79 -3.11 -33.09
N ILE A 451 0.26 -4.32 -32.91
CA ILE A 451 -1.16 -4.68 -33.10
C ILE A 451 -1.60 -4.36 -34.54
N THR A 452 -0.85 -4.88 -35.53
CA THR A 452 -1.10 -4.65 -36.97
C THR A 452 -1.03 -5.96 -37.75
N SER A 453 -1.57 -6.00 -38.96
CA SER A 453 -1.51 -7.21 -39.80
C SER A 453 -0.12 -7.48 -40.35
N THR A 454 0.59 -6.43 -40.77
CA THR A 454 1.91 -6.55 -41.40
C THR A 454 2.80 -5.41 -40.97
N VAL A 455 4.05 -5.72 -40.66
CA VAL A 455 5.10 -4.72 -40.40
C VAL A 455 6.31 -5.03 -41.27
N ILE A 456 6.88 -4.01 -41.90
CA ILE A 456 8.10 -4.09 -42.68
C ILE A 456 9.08 -3.05 -42.15
N VAL A 457 10.28 -3.46 -41.80
CA VAL A 457 11.34 -2.56 -41.30
C VAL A 457 12.40 -2.39 -42.39
N ASN A 458 12.50 -1.17 -42.91
CA ASN A 458 13.42 -0.77 -43.95
C ASN A 458 14.57 0.05 -43.37
N ALA A 459 15.66 0.17 -44.12
CA ALA A 459 16.71 1.15 -43.82
C ALA A 459 16.15 2.57 -43.96
N PHE A 460 16.69 3.51 -43.15
CA PHE A 460 16.21 4.89 -43.13
C PHE A 460 16.31 5.55 -44.51
N ASP A 461 15.23 6.18 -44.93
CA ASP A 461 15.10 6.94 -46.18
C ASP A 461 14.19 8.15 -45.93
N GLU A 462 14.73 9.34 -46.04
CA GLU A 462 14.00 10.60 -45.84
C GLU A 462 12.87 10.84 -46.85
N ALA A 463 12.96 10.22 -48.02
CA ALA A 463 11.95 10.37 -49.09
C ALA A 463 10.70 9.49 -48.84
N GLN A 464 10.74 8.57 -47.87
CA GLN A 464 9.69 7.59 -47.61
C GLN A 464 8.97 7.85 -46.28
N GLY A 465 7.67 7.61 -46.26
CA GLY A 465 6.85 7.69 -45.06
C GLY A 465 6.73 9.10 -44.45
N GLU A 466 5.97 9.20 -43.39
CA GLU A 466 5.79 10.43 -42.63
C GLU A 466 6.84 10.54 -41.51
N ALA A 467 7.33 11.76 -41.26
CA ALA A 467 8.24 12.02 -40.15
C ALA A 467 7.53 11.79 -38.82
N THR A 468 8.26 11.31 -37.83
CA THR A 468 7.76 11.13 -36.46
C THR A 468 8.50 12.02 -35.48
N GLU A 469 8.04 12.07 -34.23
CA GLU A 469 8.73 12.76 -33.14
C GLU A 469 10.03 12.03 -32.73
N LEU A 470 10.17 10.75 -33.15
CA LEU A 470 11.35 9.94 -32.86
C LEU A 470 12.36 10.13 -33.99
N GLU A 471 13.50 10.72 -33.66
CA GLU A 471 14.58 10.96 -34.62
C GLU A 471 15.06 9.65 -35.26
N GLY A 472 15.24 9.66 -36.59
CA GLY A 472 15.65 8.48 -37.32
C GLY A 472 14.55 7.46 -37.60
N LEU A 473 13.26 7.81 -37.34
CA LEU A 473 12.12 6.98 -37.67
C LEU A 473 11.11 7.71 -38.56
N ARG A 474 10.74 7.05 -39.68
CA ARG A 474 9.60 7.46 -40.51
C ARG A 474 8.63 6.30 -40.64
N VAL A 475 7.33 6.61 -40.76
CA VAL A 475 6.26 5.62 -40.73
C VAL A 475 5.28 5.85 -41.88
N LYS A 476 4.88 4.81 -42.56
CA LYS A 476 3.79 4.82 -43.53
C LYS A 476 2.77 3.77 -43.15
N VAL A 477 1.52 4.19 -43.05
CA VAL A 477 0.38 3.30 -42.80
C VAL A 477 -0.48 3.22 -44.07
N SER A 478 -0.77 1.99 -44.47
CA SER A 478 -1.66 1.69 -45.59
C SER A 478 -2.62 0.54 -45.21
N ALA A 479 -3.64 0.32 -46.00
CA ALA A 479 -4.47 -0.86 -45.85
C ALA A 479 -3.64 -2.13 -46.11
N ALA A 480 -3.81 -3.13 -45.27
CA ALA A 480 -3.19 -4.42 -45.46
C ALA A 480 -3.82 -5.15 -46.68
N GLU A 481 -3.01 -5.92 -47.39
CA GLU A 481 -3.45 -6.67 -48.55
C GLU A 481 -4.09 -8.02 -48.14
N GLY A 482 -5.13 -8.45 -48.87
CA GLY A 482 -5.83 -9.71 -48.65
C GLY A 482 -7.19 -9.54 -48.02
N GLU A 483 -7.67 -10.59 -47.36
CA GLU A 483 -8.98 -10.68 -46.75
C GLU A 483 -8.88 -10.75 -45.21
N LYS A 484 -9.95 -10.35 -44.53
CA LYS A 484 -10.01 -10.38 -43.06
C LYS A 484 -10.24 -11.81 -42.57
N CYS A 485 -9.32 -12.32 -41.74
CA CYS A 485 -9.51 -13.60 -41.04
C CYS A 485 -10.65 -13.48 -40.02
N ALA A 486 -11.63 -14.39 -40.07
CA ALA A 486 -12.79 -14.38 -39.19
C ALA A 486 -12.45 -14.64 -37.72
N ARG A 487 -11.27 -15.25 -37.41
CA ARG A 487 -10.85 -15.58 -36.03
C ARG A 487 -9.91 -14.55 -35.42
N CYS A 488 -8.80 -14.22 -36.07
CA CYS A 488 -7.82 -13.28 -35.50
C CYS A 488 -8.00 -11.83 -35.95
N TRP A 489 -8.86 -11.60 -36.94
CA TRP A 489 -9.22 -10.31 -37.53
C TRP A 489 -8.08 -9.58 -38.29
N HIS A 490 -6.91 -10.21 -38.40
CA HIS A 490 -5.86 -9.70 -39.30
C HIS A 490 -6.33 -9.80 -40.76
N VAL A 491 -5.90 -8.84 -41.55
CA VAL A 491 -6.09 -8.84 -43.01
C VAL A 491 -4.83 -9.44 -43.65
N LEU A 492 -4.95 -10.59 -44.26
CA LEU A 492 -3.82 -11.38 -44.74
C LEU A 492 -4.10 -12.00 -46.13
N PRO A 493 -3.09 -12.12 -46.99
CA PRO A 493 -3.27 -12.62 -48.36
C PRO A 493 -3.58 -14.13 -48.45
N ASP A 494 -3.33 -14.88 -47.35
CA ASP A 494 -3.58 -16.31 -47.29
C ASP A 494 -5.01 -16.68 -46.86
N VAL A 495 -5.83 -15.72 -46.49
CA VAL A 495 -7.26 -15.93 -46.28
C VAL A 495 -7.92 -16.17 -47.65
N ASN A 496 -8.87 -17.10 -47.73
CA ASN A 496 -9.51 -17.60 -48.93
C ASN A 496 -8.62 -18.54 -49.79
N THR A 497 -7.45 -18.96 -49.34
CA THR A 497 -6.59 -19.90 -50.05
C THR A 497 -6.79 -21.36 -49.62
N HIS A 498 -7.46 -21.58 -48.48
CA HIS A 498 -7.69 -22.91 -47.89
C HIS A 498 -9.11 -23.39 -48.15
N HIS A 499 -9.25 -24.49 -48.87
CA HIS A 499 -10.55 -25.02 -49.31
C HIS A 499 -11.49 -25.39 -48.14
N GLU A 500 -10.94 -26.02 -47.08
CA GLU A 500 -11.74 -26.46 -45.91
C GLU A 500 -12.08 -25.32 -44.96
N HIS A 501 -11.24 -24.30 -44.90
CA HIS A 501 -11.40 -23.13 -44.01
C HIS A 501 -11.18 -21.81 -44.74
N PRO A 502 -12.00 -21.46 -45.72
CA PRO A 502 -11.74 -20.31 -46.59
C PRO A 502 -11.71 -18.95 -45.85
N CYS A 503 -12.42 -18.81 -44.71
CA CYS A 503 -12.47 -17.55 -43.95
C CYS A 503 -11.33 -17.42 -42.94
N LEU A 504 -10.37 -18.36 -42.86
CA LEU A 504 -9.29 -18.36 -41.89
C LEU A 504 -7.92 -18.22 -42.54
N CYS A 505 -7.00 -17.55 -41.86
CA CYS A 505 -5.61 -17.53 -42.24
C CYS A 505 -4.90 -18.84 -41.82
N SER A 506 -3.77 -19.17 -42.43
CA SER A 506 -2.97 -20.37 -42.17
C SER A 506 -2.63 -20.52 -40.67
N ARG A 507 -2.24 -19.41 -39.99
CA ARG A 507 -1.97 -19.42 -38.56
C ARG A 507 -3.19 -19.85 -37.73
N CYS A 508 -4.36 -19.36 -38.07
CA CYS A 508 -5.58 -19.71 -37.36
C CYS A 508 -6.01 -21.16 -37.61
N ILE A 509 -5.78 -21.68 -38.79
CA ILE A 509 -6.07 -23.08 -39.14
C ILE A 509 -5.20 -24.04 -38.30
N ILE A 510 -3.90 -23.79 -38.19
CA ILE A 510 -2.98 -24.57 -37.35
C ILE A 510 -3.40 -24.55 -35.87
N ASN A 511 -4.06 -23.49 -35.45
CA ASN A 511 -4.51 -23.29 -34.08
C ASN A 511 -5.99 -23.66 -33.84
N LEU A 512 -6.64 -24.40 -34.75
CA LEU A 512 -7.95 -24.98 -34.49
C LEU A 512 -7.83 -26.11 -33.45
N PRO A 513 -8.83 -26.29 -32.58
CA PRO A 513 -8.89 -27.49 -31.74
C PRO A 513 -8.91 -28.76 -32.63
N THR A 514 -8.09 -29.73 -32.29
CA THR A 514 -8.13 -31.08 -32.89
C THR A 514 -9.36 -31.81 -32.45
#